data_f924582ffc3786a57420b4036db9be4c
#
_entry.id   f924582ffc3786a57420b4036db9be4c
#
_cell.length_a   1.000
_cell.length_b   1.000
_cell.length_c   1.000
_cell.angle_alpha   90.00
_cell.angle_beta   90.00
_cell.angle_gamma   90.00
#
_symmetry.space_group_name_H-M   'P 1'
#
loop_
_entity.id
_entity.type
_entity.pdbx_description
1 polymer ?
#
loop_
_entity_poly.entity_id
_entity_poly.type
_entity_poly.pdbx_seq_one_letter_code
_entity_poly.pdbx_strand_id
1 'polypeptide(L)'
;MTGCLVAALLCLQLLILPAWATSEQDQLFEALKNAPNEEAASKIEDSIWHTWLDAAPTPEIRQKVDEAMRKRGSYDFQGAKDLLDTVVEEAPDYSEGWNQRAFILFLQGNYEGSLKDIERALALEPRHFGALSGKAIIFMTLGRVQLGQEVLREAVGIHPYLKERDMLIEPQGVDL
;
A
#
# COMPACT_ATOMS: atom_id res chain seq x y z
N MET A 1 -3.06 -77.06 -3.88
CA MET A 1 -4.06 -75.98 -3.89
C MET A 1 -3.47 -74.89 -2.98
N THR A 2 -2.79 -73.93 -3.56
CA THR A 2 -2.01 -72.88 -2.89
C THR A 2 -2.75 -71.58 -3.06
N GLY A 3 -3.36 -71.08 -1.95
CA GLY A 3 -4.00 -69.80 -1.90
C GLY A 3 -3.03 -68.68 -1.66
N CYS A 4 -2.94 -67.76 -2.62
CA CYS A 4 -2.10 -66.56 -2.55
C CYS A 4 -2.89 -65.44 -1.90
N LEU A 5 -2.51 -65.05 -0.68
CA LEU A 5 -3.02 -63.88 0.01
C LEU A 5 -2.28 -62.64 -0.50
N VAL A 6 -2.97 -61.79 -1.28
CA VAL A 6 -2.49 -60.48 -1.69
C VAL A 6 -2.84 -59.47 -0.58
N ALA A 7 -1.88 -59.05 0.19
CA ALA A 7 -2.03 -57.95 1.15
C ALA A 7 -1.96 -56.62 0.39
N ALA A 8 -3.08 -55.89 0.29
CA ALA A 8 -3.13 -54.56 -0.26
C ALA A 8 -2.65 -53.57 0.81
N LEU A 9 -1.42 -53.02 0.65
CA LEU A 9 -0.94 -51.87 1.42
C LEU A 9 -1.62 -50.60 0.88
N LEU A 10 -2.58 -50.06 1.62
CA LEU A 10 -3.09 -48.72 1.43
C LEU A 10 -2.05 -47.72 1.94
N CYS A 11 -1.25 -47.14 1.04
CA CYS A 11 -0.45 -45.96 1.33
C CYS A 11 -1.38 -44.74 1.50
N LEU A 12 -1.63 -44.38 2.75
CA LEU A 12 -2.28 -43.14 3.10
C LEU A 12 -1.27 -41.99 2.83
N GLN A 13 -1.34 -41.38 1.66
CA GLN A 13 -0.57 -40.17 1.37
C GLN A 13 -1.22 -39.00 2.14
N LEU A 14 -0.65 -38.66 3.28
CA LEU A 14 -0.89 -37.37 3.94
C LEU A 14 -0.45 -36.26 2.98
N LEU A 15 -1.39 -35.62 2.33
CA LEU A 15 -1.18 -34.34 1.63
C LEU A 15 -0.83 -33.32 2.72
N ILE A 16 0.47 -33.15 2.97
CA ILE A 16 0.99 -32.00 3.71
C ILE A 16 0.77 -30.81 2.77
N LEU A 17 -0.35 -30.12 2.96
CA LEU A 17 -0.53 -28.79 2.36
C LEU A 17 0.60 -27.91 2.91
N PRO A 18 1.39 -27.26 2.03
CA PRO A 18 2.38 -26.32 2.53
C PRO A 18 1.62 -25.25 3.31
N ALA A 19 1.98 -25.08 4.59
CA ALA A 19 1.60 -23.89 5.33
C ALA A 19 2.13 -22.71 4.50
N TRP A 20 1.22 -21.93 3.92
CA TRP A 20 1.56 -20.71 3.20
C TRP A 20 2.33 -19.85 4.20
N ALA A 21 3.63 -19.77 4.04
CA ALA A 21 4.43 -18.86 4.84
C ALA A 21 3.91 -17.45 4.53
N THR A 22 3.26 -16.85 5.51
CA THR A 22 2.80 -15.47 5.45
C THR A 22 4.02 -14.61 5.10
N SER A 23 3.92 -13.77 4.08
CA SER A 23 5.05 -12.92 3.70
C SER A 23 5.41 -11.99 4.88
N GLU A 24 6.66 -11.54 4.94
CA GLU A 24 7.08 -10.56 5.95
C GLU A 24 6.17 -9.32 5.92
N GLN A 25 5.79 -8.87 4.74
CA GLN A 25 4.86 -7.77 4.55
C GLN A 25 3.47 -8.09 5.12
N ASP A 26 2.93 -9.31 4.94
CA ASP A 26 1.65 -9.69 5.54
C ASP A 26 1.71 -9.67 7.07
N GLN A 27 2.82 -10.09 7.65
CA GLN A 27 3.03 -10.03 9.10
C GLN A 27 3.04 -8.60 9.62
N LEU A 28 3.67 -7.67 8.87
CA LEU A 28 3.67 -6.25 9.22
C LEU A 28 2.25 -5.65 9.16
N PHE A 29 1.47 -5.96 8.13
CA PHE A 29 0.08 -5.49 8.05
C PHE A 29 -0.80 -6.05 9.17
N GLU A 30 -0.66 -7.32 9.51
CA GLU A 30 -1.37 -7.90 10.66
C GLU A 30 -0.93 -7.26 11.98
N ALA A 31 0.36 -7.00 12.16
CA ALA A 31 0.86 -6.29 13.32
C ALA A 31 0.36 -4.85 13.39
N LEU A 32 0.30 -4.14 12.25
CA LEU A 32 -0.22 -2.77 12.15
C LEU A 32 -1.69 -2.70 12.57
N LYS A 33 -2.50 -3.63 12.05
CA LYS A 33 -3.92 -3.72 12.36
C LYS A 33 -4.19 -3.96 13.84
N ASN A 34 -3.32 -4.74 14.50
CA ASN A 34 -3.43 -5.11 15.91
C ASN A 34 -2.51 -4.30 16.82
N ALA A 35 -1.97 -3.18 16.36
CA ALA A 35 -1.08 -2.35 17.16
C ALA A 35 -1.80 -1.86 18.43
N PRO A 36 -1.17 -1.96 19.63
CA PRO A 36 -1.83 -1.63 20.89
C PRO A 36 -2.00 -0.12 21.10
N ASN A 37 -1.25 0.70 20.39
CA ASN A 37 -1.27 2.17 20.48
C ASN A 37 -0.58 2.79 19.26
N GLU A 38 -0.68 4.12 19.16
CA GLU A 38 -0.15 4.91 18.04
C GLU A 38 1.39 4.80 17.93
N GLU A 39 2.12 4.76 19.03
CA GLU A 39 3.60 4.63 19.01
C GLU A 39 4.03 3.28 18.40
N ALA A 40 3.36 2.20 18.77
CA ALA A 40 3.62 0.89 18.18
C ALA A 40 3.24 0.86 16.70
N ALA A 41 2.09 1.44 16.34
CA ALA A 41 1.65 1.55 14.96
C ALA A 41 2.64 2.33 14.10
N SER A 42 3.16 3.47 14.58
CA SER A 42 4.13 4.29 13.85
C SER A 42 5.42 3.52 13.52
N LYS A 43 5.93 2.71 14.47
CA LYS A 43 7.13 1.89 14.21
C LYS A 43 6.89 0.82 13.14
N ILE A 44 5.69 0.23 13.14
CA ILE A 44 5.33 -0.77 12.14
C ILE A 44 5.08 -0.09 10.78
N GLU A 45 4.42 1.06 10.78
CA GLU A 45 4.23 1.91 9.60
C GLU A 45 5.58 2.22 8.94
N ASP A 46 6.58 2.68 9.70
CA ASP A 46 7.93 2.94 9.20
C ASP A 46 8.53 1.68 8.55
N SER A 47 8.33 0.52 9.15
CA SER A 47 8.81 -0.76 8.59
C SER A 47 8.12 -1.07 7.26
N ILE A 48 6.81 -0.85 7.15
CA ILE A 48 6.06 -1.05 5.90
C ILE A 48 6.57 -0.08 4.82
N TRP A 49 6.77 1.21 5.16
CA TRP A 49 7.34 2.18 4.23
C TRP A 49 8.71 1.74 3.71
N HIS A 50 9.56 1.20 4.59
CA HIS A 50 10.86 0.65 4.17
C HIS A 50 10.70 -0.53 3.21
N THR A 51 9.76 -1.45 3.43
CA THR A 51 9.54 -2.56 2.49
C THR A 51 9.11 -2.07 1.11
N TRP A 52 8.27 -1.04 1.02
CA TRP A 52 7.87 -0.46 -0.27
C TRP A 52 9.03 0.26 -0.96
N LEU A 53 9.80 1.02 -0.22
CA LEU A 53 10.97 1.70 -0.76
C LEU A 53 12.04 0.70 -1.23
N ASP A 54 12.27 -0.38 -0.48
CA ASP A 54 13.27 -1.42 -0.78
C ASP A 54 12.82 -2.37 -1.89
N ALA A 55 11.53 -2.34 -2.27
CA ALA A 55 11.01 -3.04 -3.44
C ALA A 55 11.45 -2.41 -4.78
N ALA A 56 12.22 -1.32 -4.77
CA ALA A 56 12.82 -0.76 -5.96
C ALA A 56 13.67 -1.83 -6.70
N PRO A 57 13.44 -2.04 -8.02
CA PRO A 57 14.05 -3.16 -8.74
C PRO A 57 15.56 -3.03 -8.88
N THR A 58 16.11 -1.82 -8.77
CA THR A 58 17.55 -1.58 -8.82
C THR A 58 17.97 -0.47 -7.83
N PRO A 59 19.23 -0.44 -7.39
CA PRO A 59 19.74 0.64 -6.55
C PRO A 59 19.61 2.03 -7.20
N GLU A 60 19.69 2.11 -8.54
CA GLU A 60 19.57 3.38 -9.27
C GLU A 60 18.13 3.92 -9.20
N ILE A 61 17.12 3.05 -9.32
CA ILE A 61 15.72 3.42 -9.13
C ILE A 61 15.48 3.90 -7.70
N ARG A 62 15.99 3.16 -6.70
CA ARG A 62 15.90 3.58 -5.31
C ARG A 62 16.55 4.96 -5.08
N GLN A 63 17.73 5.19 -5.62
CA GLN A 63 18.42 6.47 -5.51
C GLN A 63 17.63 7.63 -6.13
N LYS A 64 16.98 7.40 -7.31
CA LYS A 64 16.12 8.40 -7.94
C LYS A 64 14.93 8.76 -7.05
N VAL A 65 14.29 7.76 -6.41
CA VAL A 65 13.18 8.00 -5.47
C VAL A 65 13.65 8.79 -4.25
N ASP A 66 14.76 8.39 -3.64
CA ASP A 66 15.32 9.09 -2.47
C ASP A 66 15.68 10.55 -2.82
N GLU A 67 16.23 10.81 -4.01
CA GLU A 67 16.51 12.17 -4.48
C GLU A 67 15.22 12.95 -4.73
N ALA A 68 14.20 12.34 -5.33
CA ALA A 68 12.91 12.99 -5.52
C ALA A 68 12.26 13.36 -4.19
N MET A 69 12.36 12.51 -3.17
CA MET A 69 11.87 12.80 -1.82
C MET A 69 12.64 13.99 -1.19
N ARG A 70 13.97 14.09 -1.38
CA ARG A 70 14.76 15.25 -0.93
C ARG A 70 14.34 16.54 -1.64
N LYS A 71 14.17 16.48 -2.97
CA LYS A 71 13.69 17.62 -3.78
C LYS A 71 12.31 18.09 -3.35
N ARG A 72 11.38 17.15 -3.08
CA ARG A 72 10.08 17.47 -2.48
C ARG A 72 10.23 18.21 -1.16
N GLY A 73 11.12 17.75 -0.27
CA GLY A 73 11.40 18.38 1.02
C GLY A 73 11.96 19.79 0.89
N SER A 74 12.63 20.14 -0.21
CA SER A 74 13.12 21.47 -0.55
C SER A 74 12.18 22.28 -1.46
N TYR A 75 10.94 21.82 -1.66
CA TYR A 75 9.91 22.43 -2.53
C TYR A 75 10.28 22.47 -4.02
N ASP A 76 11.29 21.74 -4.47
CA ASP A 76 11.62 21.55 -5.88
C ASP A 76 10.70 20.45 -6.48
N PHE A 77 9.40 20.75 -6.57
CA PHE A 77 8.40 19.78 -7.06
C PHE A 77 8.62 19.40 -8.52
N GLN A 78 9.12 20.32 -9.34
CA GLN A 78 9.40 20.01 -10.74
C GLN A 78 10.56 19.04 -10.87
N GLY A 79 11.69 19.33 -10.20
CA GLY A 79 12.82 18.42 -10.20
C GLY A 79 12.52 17.05 -9.58
N ALA A 80 11.64 16.98 -8.56
CA ALA A 80 11.14 15.72 -8.02
C ALA A 80 10.32 14.95 -9.07
N LYS A 81 9.41 15.65 -9.76
CA LYS A 81 8.57 15.05 -10.81
C LYS A 81 9.40 14.49 -11.96
N ASP A 82 10.40 15.23 -12.45
CA ASP A 82 11.25 14.81 -13.56
C ASP A 82 11.99 13.49 -13.23
N LEU A 83 12.48 13.33 -12.00
CA LEU A 83 13.07 12.08 -11.54
C LEU A 83 12.03 10.95 -11.50
N LEU A 84 10.85 11.22 -10.96
CA LEU A 84 9.79 10.22 -10.82
C LEU A 84 9.16 9.82 -12.15
N ASP A 85 9.17 10.71 -13.15
CA ASP A 85 8.79 10.36 -14.53
C ASP A 85 9.71 9.26 -15.06
N THR A 86 11.02 9.38 -14.83
CA THR A 86 11.98 8.32 -15.24
C THR A 86 11.81 7.04 -14.42
N VAL A 87 11.47 7.16 -13.12
CA VAL A 87 11.22 5.98 -12.26
C VAL A 87 10.04 5.17 -12.77
N VAL A 88 8.90 5.80 -13.07
CA VAL A 88 7.70 5.04 -13.51
C VAL A 88 7.84 4.52 -14.95
N GLU A 89 8.69 5.13 -15.77
CA GLU A 89 9.03 4.64 -17.12
C GLU A 89 9.95 3.41 -17.06
N GLU A 90 11.01 3.48 -16.24
CA GLU A 90 12.01 2.42 -16.10
C GLU A 90 11.55 1.25 -15.21
N ALA A 91 10.64 1.53 -14.26
CA ALA A 91 10.12 0.56 -13.29
C ALA A 91 8.58 0.61 -13.18
N PRO A 92 7.83 0.28 -14.24
CA PRO A 92 6.37 0.41 -14.27
C PRO A 92 5.62 -0.49 -13.28
N ASP A 93 6.27 -1.50 -12.72
CA ASP A 93 5.70 -2.42 -11.73
C ASP A 93 6.12 -2.09 -10.28
N TYR A 94 6.77 -0.96 -10.07
CA TYR A 94 7.17 -0.46 -8.76
C TYR A 94 6.10 0.50 -8.19
N SER A 95 5.26 0.01 -7.26
CA SER A 95 4.12 0.73 -6.71
C SER A 95 4.50 2.06 -6.06
N GLU A 96 5.61 2.07 -5.28
CA GLU A 96 6.05 3.27 -4.58
C GLU A 96 6.52 4.38 -5.53
N GLY A 97 7.06 4.04 -6.69
CA GLY A 97 7.40 5.03 -7.73
C GLY A 97 6.17 5.82 -8.18
N TRP A 98 5.06 5.11 -8.45
CA TRP A 98 3.78 5.72 -8.79
C TRP A 98 3.20 6.56 -7.65
N ASN A 99 3.24 6.01 -6.41
CA ASN A 99 2.76 6.72 -5.22
C ASN A 99 3.53 8.04 -4.99
N GLN A 100 4.84 8.03 -5.09
CA GLN A 100 5.67 9.24 -4.91
C GLN A 100 5.38 10.28 -6.01
N ARG A 101 5.19 9.84 -7.28
CA ARG A 101 4.82 10.78 -8.36
C ARG A 101 3.42 11.35 -8.15
N ALA A 102 2.46 10.51 -7.74
CA ALA A 102 1.12 10.95 -7.38
C ALA A 102 1.15 12.05 -6.32
N PHE A 103 1.98 11.89 -5.31
CA PHE A 103 2.09 12.89 -4.26
C PHE A 103 2.66 14.22 -4.79
N ILE A 104 3.67 14.19 -5.67
CA ILE A 104 4.16 15.41 -6.32
C ILE A 104 3.09 16.08 -7.17
N LEU A 105 2.35 15.31 -7.97
CA LEU A 105 1.25 15.83 -8.78
C LEU A 105 0.16 16.46 -7.92
N PHE A 106 -0.17 15.86 -6.77
CA PHE A 106 -1.08 16.44 -5.79
C PHE A 106 -0.58 17.81 -5.30
N LEU A 107 0.69 17.92 -4.90
CA LEU A 107 1.30 19.17 -4.43
C LEU A 107 1.32 20.26 -5.52
N GLN A 108 1.37 19.87 -6.79
CA GLN A 108 1.27 20.77 -7.94
C GLN A 108 -0.19 21.12 -8.34
N GLY A 109 -1.20 20.56 -7.62
CA GLY A 109 -2.61 20.74 -7.92
C GLY A 109 -3.11 19.95 -9.15
N ASN A 110 -2.28 19.06 -9.70
CA ASN A 110 -2.69 18.17 -10.79
C ASN A 110 -3.39 16.92 -10.21
N TYR A 111 -4.61 17.12 -9.73
CA TYR A 111 -5.39 16.06 -9.09
C TYR A 111 -5.76 14.92 -10.04
N GLU A 112 -6.02 15.21 -11.33
CA GLU A 112 -6.33 14.16 -12.31
C GLU A 112 -5.12 13.25 -12.56
N GLY A 113 -3.94 13.83 -12.76
CA GLY A 113 -2.70 13.08 -12.92
C GLY A 113 -2.38 12.27 -11.68
N SER A 114 -2.55 12.88 -10.48
CA SER A 114 -2.35 12.21 -9.20
C SER A 114 -3.27 10.99 -9.03
N LEU A 115 -4.56 11.11 -9.34
CA LEU A 115 -5.50 9.99 -9.26
C LEU A 115 -5.13 8.84 -10.20
N LYS A 116 -4.66 9.12 -11.42
CA LYS A 116 -4.19 8.09 -12.36
C LYS A 116 -2.99 7.31 -11.79
N ASP A 117 -2.04 8.01 -11.20
CA ASP A 117 -0.87 7.39 -10.60
C ASP A 117 -1.22 6.59 -9.35
N ILE A 118 -2.13 7.11 -8.50
CA ILE A 118 -2.68 6.38 -7.35
C ILE A 118 -3.35 5.07 -7.80
N GLU A 119 -4.16 5.12 -8.85
CA GLU A 119 -4.81 3.90 -9.39
C GLU A 119 -3.79 2.87 -9.83
N ARG A 120 -2.67 3.31 -10.42
CA ARG A 120 -1.59 2.41 -10.79
C ARG A 120 -0.86 1.85 -9.56
N ALA A 121 -0.57 2.68 -8.56
CA ALA A 121 0.02 2.24 -7.30
C ALA A 121 -0.85 1.19 -6.59
N LEU A 122 -2.16 1.43 -6.49
CA LEU A 122 -3.12 0.53 -5.86
C LEU A 122 -3.38 -0.75 -6.66
N ALA A 123 -3.23 -0.73 -7.98
CA ALA A 123 -3.27 -1.95 -8.80
C ALA A 123 -2.08 -2.88 -8.51
N LEU A 124 -0.94 -2.34 -8.10
CA LEU A 124 0.28 -3.06 -7.76
C LEU A 124 0.33 -3.46 -6.28
N GLU A 125 -0.10 -2.57 -5.38
CA GLU A 125 -0.20 -2.81 -3.94
C GLU A 125 -1.56 -2.30 -3.42
N PRO A 126 -2.56 -3.16 -3.37
CA PRO A 126 -3.91 -2.76 -2.93
C PRO A 126 -3.98 -2.25 -1.48
N ARG A 127 -3.02 -2.62 -0.63
CA ARG A 127 -2.95 -2.19 0.77
C ARG A 127 -2.12 -0.94 0.98
N HIS A 128 -1.78 -0.22 -0.08
CA HIS A 128 -0.96 0.99 0.03
C HIS A 128 -1.76 2.12 0.68
N PHE A 129 -1.78 2.15 2.01
CA PHE A 129 -2.60 3.09 2.80
C PHE A 129 -2.26 4.57 2.50
N GLY A 130 -1.01 4.90 2.15
CA GLY A 130 -0.62 6.25 1.73
C GLY A 130 -1.27 6.66 0.42
N ALA A 131 -1.35 5.75 -0.58
CA ALA A 131 -2.04 5.99 -1.83
C ALA A 131 -3.56 6.12 -1.62
N LEU A 132 -4.17 5.26 -0.79
CA LEU A 132 -5.58 5.36 -0.41
C LEU A 132 -5.88 6.69 0.31
N SER A 133 -5.05 7.08 1.26
CA SER A 133 -5.18 8.36 1.96
C SER A 133 -5.11 9.55 0.99
N GLY A 134 -4.12 9.55 0.09
CA GLY A 134 -4.01 10.56 -0.97
C GLY A 134 -5.25 10.63 -1.86
N LYS A 135 -5.78 9.48 -2.28
CA LYS A 135 -7.03 9.38 -3.07
C LYS A 135 -8.22 10.00 -2.33
N ALA A 136 -8.36 9.67 -1.05
CA ALA A 136 -9.42 10.20 -0.21
C ALA A 136 -9.35 11.73 -0.09
N ILE A 137 -8.16 12.28 0.18
CA ILE A 137 -7.93 13.72 0.28
C ILE A 137 -8.28 14.42 -1.04
N ILE A 138 -7.84 13.87 -2.18
CA ILE A 138 -8.15 14.44 -3.50
C ILE A 138 -9.66 14.47 -3.73
N PHE A 139 -10.38 13.36 -3.48
CA PHE A 139 -11.84 13.35 -3.65
C PHE A 139 -12.54 14.38 -2.76
N MET A 140 -12.14 14.51 -1.50
CA MET A 140 -12.69 15.52 -0.60
C MET A 140 -12.37 16.95 -1.09
N THR A 141 -11.16 17.20 -1.56
CA THR A 141 -10.75 18.49 -2.14
C THR A 141 -11.59 18.87 -3.39
N LEU A 142 -11.96 17.86 -4.18
CA LEU A 142 -12.81 18.05 -5.37
C LEU A 142 -14.31 18.10 -5.03
N GLY A 143 -14.69 18.16 -3.76
CA GLY A 143 -16.09 18.18 -3.30
C GLY A 143 -16.81 16.82 -3.38
N ARG A 144 -16.10 15.75 -3.76
CA ARG A 144 -16.63 14.38 -3.79
C ARG A 144 -16.50 13.71 -2.42
N VAL A 145 -17.09 14.36 -1.40
CA VAL A 145 -16.89 14.01 0.01
C VAL A 145 -17.24 12.55 0.31
N GLN A 146 -18.36 12.05 -0.20
CA GLN A 146 -18.79 10.66 0.05
C GLN A 146 -17.77 9.65 -0.46
N LEU A 147 -17.26 9.81 -1.68
CA LEU A 147 -16.22 8.94 -2.23
C LEU A 147 -14.93 9.04 -1.42
N GLY A 148 -14.55 10.26 -1.01
CA GLY A 148 -13.39 10.46 -0.14
C GLY A 148 -13.53 9.74 1.20
N GLN A 149 -14.72 9.78 1.80
CA GLN A 149 -15.01 9.08 3.05
C GLN A 149 -14.99 7.54 2.91
N GLU A 150 -15.48 7.02 1.79
CA GLU A 150 -15.42 5.57 1.50
C GLU A 150 -13.97 5.09 1.41
N VAL A 151 -13.15 5.77 0.61
CA VAL A 151 -11.74 5.43 0.45
C VAL A 151 -10.95 5.62 1.76
N LEU A 152 -11.27 6.66 2.54
CA LEU A 152 -10.62 6.87 3.83
C LEU A 152 -10.95 5.76 4.84
N ARG A 153 -12.19 5.25 4.85
CA ARG A 153 -12.55 4.09 5.69
C ARG A 153 -11.77 2.84 5.29
N GLU A 154 -11.55 2.63 3.99
CA GLU A 154 -10.70 1.55 3.50
C GLU A 154 -9.26 1.70 4.02
N ALA A 155 -8.67 2.88 3.88
CA ALA A 155 -7.32 3.17 4.38
C ALA A 155 -7.20 2.94 5.89
N VAL A 156 -8.17 3.44 6.68
CA VAL A 156 -8.21 3.27 8.15
C VAL A 156 -8.45 1.81 8.54
N GLY A 157 -9.18 1.04 7.72
CA GLY A 157 -9.34 -0.40 7.91
C GLY A 157 -8.04 -1.19 7.79
N ILE A 158 -7.08 -0.68 6.99
CA ILE A 158 -5.73 -1.23 6.85
C ILE A 158 -4.82 -0.70 7.96
N HIS A 159 -4.88 0.60 8.23
CA HIS A 159 -4.04 1.31 9.21
C HIS A 159 -4.91 2.10 10.21
N PRO A 160 -5.31 1.48 11.35
CA PRO A 160 -6.24 2.11 12.31
C PRO A 160 -5.73 3.42 12.94
N TYR A 161 -4.42 3.65 12.94
CA TYR A 161 -3.78 4.86 13.46
C TYR A 161 -3.37 5.85 12.37
N LEU A 162 -3.90 5.70 11.15
CA LEU A 162 -3.62 6.62 10.05
C LEU A 162 -3.93 8.07 10.48
N LYS A 163 -3.06 9.01 10.14
CA LYS A 163 -3.18 10.43 10.51
C LYS A 163 -4.51 11.03 10.07
N GLU A 164 -4.97 10.67 8.88
CA GLU A 164 -6.17 11.16 8.25
C GLU A 164 -7.46 10.56 8.85
N ARG A 165 -7.38 9.61 9.79
CA ARG A 165 -8.56 9.01 10.45
C ARG A 165 -9.48 10.06 11.08
N ASP A 166 -8.90 11.17 11.59
CA ASP A 166 -9.66 12.24 12.22
C ASP A 166 -10.50 13.05 11.20
N MET A 167 -10.30 12.83 9.89
CA MET A 167 -11.13 13.38 8.83
C MET A 167 -12.38 12.52 8.54
N LEU A 168 -12.51 11.36 9.18
CA LEU A 168 -13.71 10.53 9.05
C LEU A 168 -14.90 11.24 9.67
N ILE A 169 -15.96 11.32 8.89
CA ILE A 169 -17.27 11.77 9.35
C ILE A 169 -18.01 10.53 9.83
N GLU A 170 -18.39 10.51 11.10
CA GLU A 170 -19.24 9.45 11.62
C GLU A 170 -20.60 9.48 10.89
N PRO A 171 -21.14 8.31 10.47
CA PRO A 171 -22.48 8.27 9.93
C PRO A 171 -23.43 8.85 11.00
N GLN A 172 -24.16 9.91 10.66
CA GLN A 172 -25.21 10.39 11.54
C GLN A 172 -26.16 9.22 11.78
N GLY A 173 -26.29 8.80 13.04
CA GLY A 173 -27.20 7.74 13.42
C GLY A 173 -28.60 8.07 12.88
N VAL A 174 -29.18 7.14 12.13
CA VAL A 174 -30.60 7.17 11.83
C VAL A 174 -31.26 6.82 13.17
N ASP A 175 -31.72 7.82 13.90
CA ASP A 175 -32.59 7.60 15.05
C ASP A 175 -33.81 6.83 14.55
N LEU A 176 -33.91 5.54 14.94
CA LEU A 176 -35.03 4.66 14.68
C LEU A 176 -36.13 4.91 15.70
#